data_78b15419e96ca4a831f40d8f5d6e571d
#
_entry.id   78b15419e96ca4a831f40d8f5d6e571d
#
_cell.length_a   1.000
_cell.length_b   1.000
_cell.length_c   1.000
_cell.angle_alpha   90.00
_cell.angle_beta   90.00
_cell.angle_gamma   90.00
#
_symmetry.space_group_name_H-M   'P 1'
#
loop_
_entity.id
_entity.type
_entity.pdbx_description
1 polymer ?
#
loop_
_entity_poly.entity_id
_entity_poly.type
_entity_poly.pdbx_seq_one_letter_code
_entity_poly.pdbx_strand_id
1 'polypeptide(L)'
;MSLYHPRAAILTALTLTSAVLSQARADEVLFDCDVVSKTSSVTQTIDLAAPFAGTLIGDYDAVTNPAGTRTLPGVFGGTGNNPIPYTASFVLAGDIVSSPIGSLVLGVDSEGLQIRVANLSIDLLGGEVGALGATVNINYQTFRTVSPSSLYPGGVTIPVPVGSAEVTELTAVQTGKSVFGALVPQKDGSYQFTVTVPVNFTLVANALGQPVGDGAPTPGVLPLTGRLVEGANTVTLALAISDSSSTNEPVTADPFVNVPLALPTVIPTGGTANLLLSGDVTSVALSRALTADLDVAGTRQAVPGDLNGDGVVNAVDLSLLLGAWGTSGPGDINGDGLVGAADLSILLSNWR
;
A
#
# COMPACT_ATOMS: atom_id res chain seq x y z
N MET A 1 29.58 -36.38 11.18
CA MET A 1 29.54 -37.02 9.86
C MET A 1 28.30 -36.56 9.13
N SER A 2 28.57 -35.86 8.13
CA SER A 2 27.92 -35.54 6.85
C SER A 2 26.70 -34.62 6.89
N LEU A 3 26.98 -33.36 6.59
CA LEU A 3 26.10 -32.25 6.19
C LEU A 3 25.45 -32.57 4.81
N TYR A 4 24.13 -32.42 4.74
CA TYR A 4 23.46 -32.41 3.45
C TYR A 4 22.92 -30.99 3.21
N HIS A 5 23.55 -30.27 2.28
CA HIS A 5 23.06 -28.98 1.77
C HIS A 5 22.18 -29.26 0.54
N PRO A 6 20.97 -28.72 0.44
CA PRO A 6 20.26 -28.65 -0.83
C PRO A 6 20.80 -27.49 -1.67
N ARG A 7 21.25 -27.83 -2.86
CA ARG A 7 21.68 -26.89 -3.92
C ARG A 7 20.50 -26.08 -4.41
N ALA A 8 20.60 -24.77 -4.27
CA ALA A 8 19.74 -23.81 -4.97
C ALA A 8 20.00 -23.95 -6.48
N ALA A 9 18.94 -24.22 -7.24
CA ALA A 9 18.94 -24.13 -8.69
C ALA A 9 18.95 -22.65 -9.09
N ILE A 10 20.09 -22.17 -9.57
CA ILE A 10 20.23 -20.85 -10.17
C ILE A 10 19.58 -20.91 -11.55
N LEU A 11 18.41 -20.30 -11.66
CA LEU A 11 17.78 -19.99 -12.94
C LEU A 11 18.49 -18.76 -13.51
N THR A 12 19.40 -18.98 -14.46
CA THR A 12 20.08 -17.90 -15.19
C THR A 12 19.07 -17.24 -16.12
N ALA A 13 18.45 -16.17 -15.67
CA ALA A 13 17.74 -15.25 -16.55
C ALA A 13 18.77 -14.47 -17.35
N LEU A 14 18.71 -14.60 -18.67
CA LEU A 14 19.52 -13.88 -19.63
C LEU A 14 19.15 -12.37 -19.54
N THR A 15 19.90 -11.61 -18.75
CA THR A 15 19.80 -10.15 -18.72
C THR A 15 20.41 -9.60 -19.99
N LEU A 16 19.56 -9.22 -20.94
CA LEU A 16 19.95 -8.28 -21.98
C LEU A 16 20.18 -6.94 -21.28
N THR A 17 21.42 -6.66 -20.92
CA THR A 17 21.86 -5.34 -20.48
C THR A 17 21.88 -4.42 -21.70
N SER A 18 20.75 -3.77 -21.99
CA SER A 18 20.76 -2.52 -22.75
C SER A 18 21.23 -1.43 -21.79
N ALA A 19 22.49 -1.09 -21.83
CA ALA A 19 23.01 0.15 -21.27
C ALA A 19 22.44 1.30 -22.12
N VAL A 20 21.22 1.71 -21.83
CA VAL A 20 20.67 2.95 -22.35
C VAL A 20 21.24 4.07 -21.49
N LEU A 21 22.24 4.73 -22.06
CA LEU A 21 22.76 6.03 -21.58
C LEU A 21 21.57 6.97 -21.34
N SER A 22 21.47 7.50 -20.13
CA SER A 22 20.55 8.57 -19.76
C SER A 22 21.01 9.89 -20.37
N GLN A 23 20.88 10.04 -21.68
CA GLN A 23 20.90 11.35 -22.33
C GLN A 23 19.44 11.80 -22.43
N ALA A 24 19.12 13.00 -21.89
CA ALA A 24 17.89 13.68 -22.24
C ALA A 24 17.87 13.76 -23.78
N ARG A 25 16.90 13.13 -24.42
CA ARG A 25 16.70 13.23 -25.84
C ARG A 25 16.23 14.64 -26.14
N ALA A 26 16.68 15.21 -27.26
CA ALA A 26 16.42 16.60 -27.64
C ALA A 26 14.90 16.92 -27.77
N ASP A 27 14.05 15.90 -27.87
CA ASP A 27 12.61 16.04 -28.17
C ASP A 27 11.68 15.61 -27.01
N GLU A 28 12.24 15.30 -25.83
CA GLU A 28 11.44 14.93 -24.65
C GLU A 28 10.83 16.17 -23.99
N VAL A 29 9.51 16.18 -23.85
CA VAL A 29 8.77 17.21 -23.10
C VAL A 29 8.53 16.72 -21.67
N LEU A 30 8.87 17.58 -20.69
CA LEU A 30 8.72 17.27 -19.27
C LEU A 30 7.47 17.92 -18.70
N PHE A 31 6.79 17.16 -17.85
CA PHE A 31 5.59 17.58 -17.13
C PHE A 31 5.75 17.31 -15.63
N ASP A 32 5.41 18.29 -14.81
CA ASP A 32 5.14 18.09 -13.39
C ASP A 32 3.69 17.65 -13.24
N CYS A 33 3.49 16.48 -12.68
CA CYS A 33 2.20 15.83 -12.64
C CYS A 33 1.77 15.56 -11.20
N ASP A 34 0.48 15.76 -10.94
CA ASP A 34 -0.17 15.44 -9.66
C ASP A 34 -1.33 14.48 -9.86
N VAL A 35 -1.54 13.60 -8.88
CA VAL A 35 -2.71 12.73 -8.82
C VAL A 35 -3.94 13.57 -8.50
N VAL A 36 -4.97 13.45 -9.32
CA VAL A 36 -6.26 14.14 -9.13
C VAL A 36 -7.12 13.34 -8.15
N SER A 37 -6.93 13.60 -6.87
CA SER A 37 -7.55 12.84 -5.78
C SER A 37 -9.08 12.72 -5.88
N LYS A 38 -9.78 13.74 -6.40
CA LYS A 38 -11.24 13.77 -6.53
C LYS A 38 -11.82 12.72 -7.49
N THR A 39 -11.04 12.30 -8.46
CA THR A 39 -11.44 11.33 -9.50
C THR A 39 -10.65 10.04 -9.43
N SER A 40 -9.64 10.00 -8.57
CA SER A 40 -8.83 8.81 -8.32
C SER A 40 -9.39 8.01 -7.14
N SER A 41 -9.25 6.70 -7.21
CA SER A 41 -9.67 5.80 -6.14
C SER A 41 -8.68 4.66 -5.98
N VAL A 42 -8.49 4.26 -4.72
CA VAL A 42 -7.75 3.06 -4.35
C VAL A 42 -8.65 2.19 -3.50
N THR A 43 -8.73 0.92 -3.84
CA THR A 43 -9.34 -0.10 -2.98
C THR A 43 -8.28 -1.13 -2.63
N GLN A 44 -8.05 -1.28 -1.34
CA GLN A 44 -7.16 -2.29 -0.80
C GLN A 44 -7.98 -3.29 0.01
N THR A 45 -8.07 -4.52 -0.47
CA THR A 45 -8.67 -5.63 0.26
C THR A 45 -7.59 -6.35 1.03
N ILE A 46 -7.82 -6.55 2.32
CA ILE A 46 -6.94 -7.30 3.21
C ILE A 46 -7.76 -8.41 3.86
N ASP A 47 -7.22 -9.62 3.82
CA ASP A 47 -7.77 -10.78 4.52
C ASP A 47 -6.60 -11.52 5.18
N LEU A 48 -6.49 -11.38 6.50
CA LEU A 48 -5.53 -12.06 7.33
C LEU A 48 -6.28 -13.05 8.22
N ALA A 49 -5.85 -14.30 8.18
CA ALA A 49 -6.37 -15.37 9.03
C ALA A 49 -5.21 -16.05 9.76
N ALA A 50 -5.32 -16.12 11.09
CA ALA A 50 -4.37 -16.83 11.92
C ALA A 50 -5.14 -17.91 12.71
N PRO A 51 -5.16 -19.17 12.25
CA PRO A 51 -5.77 -20.28 12.98
C PRO A 51 -4.94 -20.65 14.20
N PHE A 52 -5.63 -20.95 15.29
CA PHE A 52 -5.03 -21.42 16.52
C PHE A 52 -5.94 -22.44 17.23
N ALA A 53 -5.36 -23.27 18.07
CA ALA A 53 -6.08 -24.30 18.80
C ALA A 53 -5.50 -24.46 20.20
N GLY A 54 -6.33 -24.94 21.11
CA GLY A 54 -5.89 -25.15 22.48
C GLY A 54 -7.03 -25.44 23.44
N THR A 55 -6.95 -24.90 24.63
CA THR A 55 -7.95 -25.07 25.68
C THR A 55 -8.38 -23.72 26.24
N LEU A 56 -9.68 -23.60 26.54
CA LEU A 56 -10.23 -22.50 27.30
C LEU A 56 -10.66 -23.03 28.68
N ILE A 57 -10.49 -22.19 29.70
CA ILE A 57 -10.89 -22.50 31.08
C ILE A 57 -11.53 -21.28 31.70
N GLY A 58 -12.45 -21.46 32.61
CA GLY A 58 -13.06 -20.35 33.36
C GLY A 58 -12.04 -19.59 34.18
N ASP A 59 -12.15 -18.28 34.24
CA ASP A 59 -11.33 -17.42 35.10
C ASP A 59 -11.80 -17.53 36.56
N TYR A 60 -11.53 -18.66 37.17
CA TYR A 60 -11.88 -18.98 38.54
C TYR A 60 -10.65 -19.41 39.33
N ASP A 61 -10.53 -18.83 40.50
CA ASP A 61 -9.57 -19.23 41.52
C ASP A 61 -10.27 -19.22 42.88
N ALA A 62 -10.11 -20.30 43.67
CA ALA A 62 -10.81 -20.46 44.93
C ALA A 62 -10.42 -19.43 46.00
N VAL A 63 -9.25 -18.78 45.83
CA VAL A 63 -8.68 -17.82 46.79
C VAL A 63 -8.77 -16.40 46.24
N THR A 64 -8.31 -16.20 45.01
CA THR A 64 -8.17 -14.88 44.42
C THR A 64 -9.39 -14.45 43.59
N ASN A 65 -10.14 -15.38 43.02
CA ASN A 65 -11.36 -15.12 42.25
C ASN A 65 -12.47 -16.14 42.48
N PRO A 66 -13.00 -16.27 43.73
CA PRO A 66 -13.98 -17.29 44.09
C PRO A 66 -15.36 -17.11 43.42
N ALA A 67 -15.65 -15.90 42.91
CA ALA A 67 -16.86 -15.61 42.14
C ALA A 67 -16.63 -15.72 40.62
N GLY A 68 -15.46 -16.14 40.19
CA GLY A 68 -15.09 -16.23 38.77
C GLY A 68 -15.87 -17.32 38.04
N THR A 69 -15.79 -17.24 36.71
CA THR A 69 -16.41 -18.22 35.80
C THR A 69 -15.72 -19.56 35.96
N ARG A 70 -16.50 -20.63 36.05
CA ARG A 70 -15.99 -22.01 35.96
C ARG A 70 -16.56 -22.70 34.73
N THR A 71 -15.76 -23.52 34.09
CA THR A 71 -16.13 -24.32 32.91
C THR A 71 -16.34 -25.80 33.29
N LEU A 72 -17.41 -26.37 32.76
CA LEU A 72 -17.81 -27.76 32.99
C LEU A 72 -18.05 -28.43 31.63
N PRO A 73 -17.43 -29.60 31.33
CA PRO A 73 -17.58 -30.23 30.02
C PRO A 73 -18.99 -30.84 29.82
N GLY A 74 -19.46 -30.78 28.56
CA GLY A 74 -20.75 -31.34 28.15
C GLY A 74 -21.97 -30.55 28.59
N VAL A 75 -23.17 -31.12 28.33
CA VAL A 75 -24.46 -30.49 28.62
C VAL A 75 -24.79 -30.53 30.14
N PHE A 76 -24.48 -31.60 30.79
CA PHE A 76 -24.83 -31.79 32.22
C PHE A 76 -23.70 -31.33 33.14
N GLY A 77 -22.53 -31.14 32.57
CA GLY A 77 -21.35 -30.71 33.32
C GLY A 77 -20.81 -31.75 34.27
N GLY A 78 -19.91 -31.32 35.11
CA GLY A 78 -19.28 -32.07 36.18
C GLY A 78 -19.04 -31.14 37.37
N THR A 79 -17.98 -31.35 38.09
CA THR A 79 -17.55 -30.46 39.17
C THR A 79 -16.19 -29.81 38.86
N GLY A 80 -15.93 -28.68 39.47
CA GLY A 80 -14.65 -28.02 39.38
C GLY A 80 -14.59 -26.92 38.29
N ASN A 81 -13.40 -26.70 37.77
CA ASN A 81 -13.10 -25.81 36.66
C ASN A 81 -12.21 -26.58 35.68
N ASN A 82 -12.72 -26.90 34.51
CA ASN A 82 -12.10 -27.86 33.60
C ASN A 82 -11.73 -27.19 32.28
N PRO A 83 -10.55 -27.50 31.68
CA PRO A 83 -10.19 -27.05 30.37
C PRO A 83 -11.09 -27.67 29.29
N ILE A 84 -11.55 -26.85 28.37
CA ILE A 84 -12.41 -27.23 27.24
C ILE A 84 -11.60 -27.04 25.95
N PRO A 85 -11.45 -28.07 25.11
CA PRO A 85 -10.80 -27.94 23.82
C PRO A 85 -11.55 -26.99 22.89
N TYR A 86 -10.81 -26.17 22.17
CA TYR A 86 -11.33 -25.29 21.15
C TYR A 86 -10.41 -25.19 19.92
N THR A 87 -10.98 -24.75 18.81
CA THR A 87 -10.27 -24.22 17.65
C THR A 87 -10.77 -22.82 17.38
N ALA A 88 -9.89 -21.94 16.95
CA ALA A 88 -10.27 -20.59 16.60
C ALA A 88 -9.43 -20.05 15.45
N SER A 89 -9.88 -18.93 14.89
CA SER A 89 -9.09 -18.14 13.94
C SER A 89 -9.24 -16.67 14.28
N PHE A 90 -8.14 -15.99 14.47
CA PHE A 90 -8.11 -14.54 14.42
C PHE A 90 -8.25 -14.12 12.95
N VAL A 91 -9.18 -13.24 12.67
CA VAL A 91 -9.46 -12.73 11.33
C VAL A 91 -9.41 -11.20 11.38
N LEU A 92 -8.63 -10.64 10.49
CA LEU A 92 -8.60 -9.22 10.20
C LEU A 92 -8.91 -9.06 8.73
N ALA A 93 -10.11 -8.60 8.40
CA ALA A 93 -10.55 -8.54 7.01
C ALA A 93 -11.36 -7.27 6.73
N GLY A 94 -11.29 -6.81 5.50
CA GLY A 94 -12.08 -5.71 4.98
C GLY A 94 -11.43 -4.98 3.83
N ASP A 95 -12.16 -3.97 3.35
CA ASP A 95 -11.72 -3.07 2.29
C ASP A 95 -11.37 -1.70 2.88
N ILE A 96 -10.22 -1.18 2.48
CA ILE A 96 -9.85 0.22 2.69
C ILE A 96 -10.03 0.91 1.35
N VAL A 97 -10.97 1.85 1.30
CA VAL A 97 -11.22 2.67 0.12
C VAL A 97 -10.75 4.08 0.41
N SER A 98 -9.93 4.64 -0.45
CA SER A 98 -9.28 5.94 -0.25
C SER A 98 -9.16 6.73 -1.55
N SER A 99 -8.91 8.03 -1.41
CA SER A 99 -8.63 8.96 -2.50
C SER A 99 -7.15 9.33 -2.48
N PRO A 100 -6.31 8.68 -3.28
CA PRO A 100 -4.86 8.84 -3.21
C PRO A 100 -4.42 10.25 -3.58
N ILE A 101 -3.27 10.65 -3.06
CA ILE A 101 -2.56 11.86 -3.43
C ILE A 101 -1.12 11.52 -3.82
N GLY A 102 -0.51 12.32 -4.67
CA GLY A 102 0.87 12.07 -5.06
C GLY A 102 1.29 12.88 -6.26
N SER A 103 2.56 12.75 -6.61
CA SER A 103 3.16 13.46 -7.73
C SER A 103 4.18 12.60 -8.46
N LEU A 104 4.47 12.96 -9.69
CA LEU A 104 5.53 12.39 -10.49
C LEU A 104 6.02 13.40 -11.54
N VAL A 105 7.20 13.18 -12.07
CA VAL A 105 7.69 13.85 -13.26
C VAL A 105 7.54 12.91 -14.44
N LEU A 106 6.86 13.37 -15.47
CA LEU A 106 6.65 12.64 -16.70
C LEU A 106 7.47 13.25 -17.82
N GLY A 107 8.18 12.42 -18.57
CA GLY A 107 8.79 12.79 -19.84
C GLY A 107 8.04 12.11 -20.98
N VAL A 108 7.63 12.87 -21.99
CA VAL A 108 6.95 12.38 -23.19
C VAL A 108 7.78 12.70 -24.41
N ASP A 109 8.17 11.65 -25.14
CA ASP A 109 8.79 11.74 -26.46
C ASP A 109 7.80 11.11 -27.44
N SER A 110 6.94 11.95 -28.04
CA SER A 110 5.89 11.50 -28.96
C SER A 110 6.44 11.09 -30.32
N GLU A 111 7.61 11.58 -30.75
CA GLU A 111 8.28 11.15 -31.98
C GLU A 111 9.03 9.84 -31.78
N GLY A 112 9.76 9.68 -30.68
CA GLY A 112 10.45 8.45 -30.31
C GLY A 112 9.53 7.40 -29.69
N LEU A 113 8.25 7.69 -29.50
CA LEU A 113 7.24 6.81 -28.89
C LEU A 113 7.67 6.27 -27.54
N GLN A 114 8.18 7.15 -26.69
CA GLN A 114 8.72 6.80 -25.37
C GLN A 114 8.10 7.66 -24.25
N ILE A 115 7.85 7.04 -23.13
CA ILE A 115 7.44 7.69 -21.88
C ILE A 115 8.53 7.47 -20.84
N ARG A 116 8.81 8.49 -20.03
CA ARG A 116 9.70 8.42 -18.88
C ARG A 116 8.94 8.79 -17.61
N VAL A 117 9.10 7.99 -16.55
CA VAL A 117 8.57 8.26 -15.22
C VAL A 117 9.73 8.47 -14.24
N ALA A 118 9.68 9.56 -13.50
CA ALA A 118 10.65 9.91 -12.47
C ALA A 118 9.97 10.50 -11.25
N ASN A 119 10.63 10.40 -10.10
CA ASN A 119 10.20 11.00 -8.83
C ASN A 119 8.77 10.65 -8.40
N LEU A 120 8.29 9.45 -8.77
CA LEU A 120 6.97 8.99 -8.36
C LEU A 120 6.90 8.88 -6.84
N SER A 121 5.92 9.54 -6.25
CA SER A 121 5.59 9.45 -4.82
C SER A 121 4.08 9.49 -4.69
N ILE A 122 3.49 8.42 -4.17
CA ILE A 122 2.03 8.29 -3.99
C ILE A 122 1.76 7.89 -2.55
N ASP A 123 0.91 8.65 -1.87
CA ASP A 123 0.22 8.23 -0.66
C ASP A 123 -1.12 7.60 -1.08
N LEU A 124 -1.20 6.29 -0.93
CA LEU A 124 -2.35 5.49 -1.34
C LEU A 124 -3.56 5.68 -0.40
N LEU A 125 -3.36 6.18 0.82
CA LEU A 125 -4.44 6.52 1.74
C LEU A 125 -4.94 7.96 1.56
N GLY A 126 -4.17 8.82 0.89
CA GLY A 126 -4.53 10.22 0.71
C GLY A 126 -4.56 11.04 2.01
N GLY A 127 -3.75 10.65 3.00
CA GLY A 127 -3.71 11.26 4.33
C GLY A 127 -4.82 10.79 5.27
N GLU A 128 -5.64 9.82 4.87
CA GLU A 128 -6.68 9.22 5.70
C GLU A 128 -6.17 8.00 6.45
N VAL A 129 -6.98 7.49 7.38
CA VAL A 129 -6.70 6.26 8.14
C VAL A 129 -7.65 5.18 7.67
N GLY A 130 -7.09 4.05 7.22
CA GLY A 130 -7.85 2.86 6.91
C GLY A 130 -8.16 2.06 8.18
N ALA A 131 -9.38 1.55 8.32
CA ALA A 131 -9.76 0.74 9.47
C ALA A 131 -10.29 -0.63 9.04
N LEU A 132 -9.84 -1.68 9.72
CA LEU A 132 -10.24 -3.06 9.51
C LEU A 132 -10.78 -3.65 10.82
N GLY A 133 -11.88 -4.39 10.75
CA GLY A 133 -12.42 -5.08 11.91
C GLY A 133 -11.62 -6.33 12.26
N ALA A 134 -11.30 -6.50 13.54
CA ALA A 134 -10.64 -7.70 14.06
C ALA A 134 -11.65 -8.59 14.81
N THR A 135 -11.72 -9.86 14.43
CA THR A 135 -12.66 -10.83 14.99
C THR A 135 -11.93 -12.14 15.31
N VAL A 136 -12.26 -12.73 16.44
CA VAL A 136 -11.88 -14.11 16.75
C VAL A 136 -13.09 -15.00 16.52
N ASN A 137 -13.01 -15.88 15.54
CA ASN A 137 -14.00 -16.91 15.31
C ASN A 137 -13.62 -18.14 16.14
N ILE A 138 -14.40 -18.46 17.18
CA ILE A 138 -14.09 -19.56 18.10
C ILE A 138 -15.12 -20.69 17.97
N ASN A 139 -14.64 -21.91 17.88
CA ASN A 139 -15.43 -23.15 17.90
C ASN A 139 -14.89 -24.03 19.01
N TYR A 140 -15.77 -24.54 19.84
CA TYR A 140 -15.43 -25.30 21.03
C TYR A 140 -16.28 -26.55 21.16
N GLN A 141 -15.84 -27.50 22.00
CA GLN A 141 -16.67 -28.62 22.43
C GLN A 141 -17.75 -28.13 23.38
N THR A 142 -18.91 -28.81 23.39
CA THR A 142 -20.02 -28.46 24.30
C THR A 142 -19.54 -28.34 25.74
N PHE A 143 -19.85 -27.22 26.38
CA PHE A 143 -19.55 -26.98 27.79
C PHE A 143 -20.59 -26.05 28.44
N ARG A 144 -20.52 -25.93 29.73
CA ARG A 144 -21.32 -24.99 30.53
C ARG A 144 -20.41 -24.13 31.38
N THR A 145 -20.89 -22.91 31.66
CA THR A 145 -20.30 -22.05 32.70
C THR A 145 -21.18 -22.03 33.95
N VAL A 146 -20.59 -21.70 35.10
CA VAL A 146 -21.30 -21.64 36.39
C VAL A 146 -21.66 -20.19 36.72
N SER A 147 -20.76 -19.25 36.54
CA SER A 147 -20.96 -17.83 36.84
C SER A 147 -20.40 -16.98 35.72
N PRO A 148 -21.23 -16.45 34.82
CA PRO A 148 -22.68 -16.66 34.68
C PRO A 148 -23.01 -18.08 34.24
N SER A 149 -24.22 -18.57 34.61
CA SER A 149 -24.68 -19.90 34.15
C SER A 149 -25.12 -19.82 32.70
N SER A 150 -24.44 -20.54 31.83
CA SER A 150 -24.80 -20.64 30.41
C SER A 150 -24.33 -21.95 29.81
N LEU A 151 -25.11 -22.48 28.86
CA LEU A 151 -24.73 -23.62 28.03
C LEU A 151 -24.13 -23.08 26.71
N TYR A 152 -23.04 -23.66 26.30
CA TYR A 152 -22.32 -23.40 25.05
C TYR A 152 -22.38 -24.70 24.20
N PRO A 153 -23.31 -24.79 23.23
CA PRO A 153 -23.41 -25.97 22.36
C PRO A 153 -22.18 -26.04 21.46
N GLY A 154 -21.53 -27.19 21.38
CA GLY A 154 -20.42 -27.46 20.52
C GLY A 154 -20.81 -27.44 19.04
N GLY A 155 -19.84 -27.16 18.17
CA GLY A 155 -20.02 -27.08 16.70
C GLY A 155 -20.66 -25.79 16.21
N VAL A 156 -20.86 -24.79 17.06
CA VAL A 156 -21.28 -23.45 16.71
C VAL A 156 -20.07 -22.54 16.75
N THR A 157 -19.80 -21.88 15.65
CA THR A 157 -18.74 -20.84 15.61
C THR A 157 -19.30 -19.52 16.11
N ILE A 158 -18.66 -18.95 17.11
CA ILE A 158 -19.02 -17.64 17.66
C ILE A 158 -18.01 -16.61 17.19
N PRO A 159 -18.43 -15.58 16.44
CA PRO A 159 -17.59 -14.43 16.15
C PRO A 159 -17.52 -13.52 17.37
N VAL A 160 -16.33 -13.28 17.88
CA VAL A 160 -16.07 -12.38 18.99
C VAL A 160 -15.29 -11.19 18.45
N PRO A 161 -15.90 -10.00 18.33
CA PRO A 161 -15.15 -8.79 17.98
C PRO A 161 -14.09 -8.50 19.06
N VAL A 162 -12.84 -8.37 18.67
CA VAL A 162 -11.74 -8.13 19.60
C VAL A 162 -11.12 -6.75 19.44
N GLY A 163 -11.57 -5.96 18.46
CA GLY A 163 -11.09 -4.61 18.22
C GLY A 163 -11.00 -4.28 16.74
N SER A 164 -10.06 -3.42 16.41
CA SER A 164 -9.77 -3.00 15.04
C SER A 164 -8.26 -2.96 14.80
N ALA A 165 -7.89 -2.98 13.52
CA ALA A 165 -6.59 -2.52 13.07
C ALA A 165 -6.77 -1.23 12.28
N GLU A 166 -5.81 -0.35 12.39
CA GLU A 166 -5.76 0.93 11.69
C GLU A 166 -4.49 0.96 10.84
N VAL A 167 -4.62 1.30 9.57
CA VAL A 167 -3.51 1.57 8.66
C VAL A 167 -3.37 3.08 8.56
N THR A 168 -2.27 3.62 9.08
CA THR A 168 -2.05 5.07 9.17
C THR A 168 -1.12 5.60 8.09
N GLU A 169 -0.36 4.73 7.44
CA GLU A 169 0.50 5.09 6.32
C GLU A 169 0.54 3.94 5.32
N LEU A 170 0.37 4.27 4.04
CA LEU A 170 0.59 3.37 2.92
C LEU A 170 1.09 4.19 1.74
N THR A 171 2.39 4.21 1.57
CA THR A 171 3.04 5.01 0.53
C THR A 171 3.82 4.15 -0.44
N ALA A 172 3.93 4.62 -1.69
CA ALA A 172 4.78 4.06 -2.73
C ALA A 172 5.70 5.15 -3.28
N VAL A 173 6.99 5.01 -3.05
CA VAL A 173 7.99 6.00 -3.47
C VAL A 173 8.98 5.35 -4.42
N GLN A 174 9.17 5.95 -5.59
CA GLN A 174 10.10 5.45 -6.60
C GLN A 174 11.52 5.34 -6.07
N THR A 175 12.16 4.23 -6.37
CA THR A 175 13.58 4.01 -6.06
C THR A 175 14.44 4.18 -7.31
N GLY A 176 15.60 4.80 -7.13
CA GLY A 176 16.56 4.97 -8.22
C GLY A 176 16.20 6.09 -9.18
N LYS A 177 16.71 5.94 -10.42
CA LYS A 177 16.54 6.95 -11.49
C LYS A 177 15.23 6.71 -12.26
N SER A 178 15.01 7.56 -13.27
CA SER A 178 13.90 7.43 -14.20
C SER A 178 13.79 6.05 -14.83
N VAL A 179 12.56 5.61 -15.07
CA VAL A 179 12.23 4.41 -15.85
C VAL A 179 11.53 4.78 -17.14
N PHE A 180 11.65 3.92 -18.14
CA PHE A 180 11.14 4.18 -19.48
C PHE A 180 10.14 3.12 -19.89
N GLY A 181 9.13 3.53 -20.67
CA GLY A 181 8.14 2.68 -21.29
C GLY A 181 7.89 3.08 -22.74
N ALA A 182 7.20 2.24 -23.48
CA ALA A 182 6.79 2.52 -24.85
C ALA A 182 5.42 3.20 -24.89
N LEU A 183 5.26 4.16 -25.79
CA LEU A 183 3.98 4.76 -26.16
C LEU A 183 3.43 4.05 -27.39
N VAL A 184 2.18 3.66 -27.35
CA VAL A 184 1.45 3.03 -28.46
C VAL A 184 0.36 4.00 -28.93
N PRO A 185 0.51 4.67 -30.08
CA PRO A 185 -0.44 5.66 -30.54
C PRO A 185 -1.80 5.04 -30.85
N GLN A 186 -2.85 5.76 -30.52
CA GLN A 186 -4.24 5.39 -30.73
C GLN A 186 -4.86 6.26 -31.84
N LYS A 187 -5.96 5.78 -32.43
CA LYS A 187 -6.66 6.47 -33.54
C LYS A 187 -7.25 7.83 -33.13
N ASP A 188 -7.47 8.03 -31.84
CA ASP A 188 -8.04 9.26 -31.28
C ASP A 188 -6.98 10.30 -30.87
N GLY A 189 -5.71 10.06 -31.20
CA GLY A 189 -4.61 10.93 -30.86
C GLY A 189 -4.04 10.74 -29.44
N SER A 190 -4.56 9.78 -28.68
CA SER A 190 -3.99 9.40 -27.39
C SER A 190 -2.92 8.31 -27.54
N TYR A 191 -2.26 7.97 -26.43
CA TYR A 191 -1.30 6.88 -26.36
C TYR A 191 -1.72 5.89 -25.28
N GLN A 192 -1.54 4.60 -25.53
CA GLN A 192 -1.51 3.58 -24.50
C GLN A 192 -0.05 3.36 -24.08
N PHE A 193 0.16 3.07 -22.81
CA PHE A 193 1.50 2.76 -22.31
C PHE A 193 1.48 1.75 -21.17
N THR A 194 2.62 1.13 -20.96
CA THR A 194 2.92 0.32 -19.79
C THR A 194 4.35 0.61 -19.35
N VAL A 195 4.53 0.91 -18.08
CA VAL A 195 5.86 1.12 -17.47
C VAL A 195 5.86 0.49 -16.09
N THR A 196 6.94 -0.19 -15.73
CA THR A 196 7.12 -0.80 -14.41
C THR A 196 8.08 0.07 -13.61
N VAL A 197 7.59 0.64 -12.52
CA VAL A 197 8.35 1.54 -11.65
C VAL A 197 8.80 0.78 -10.41
N PRO A 198 10.12 0.66 -10.15
CA PRO A 198 10.61 0.15 -8.88
C PRO A 198 10.31 1.16 -7.77
N VAL A 199 9.68 0.69 -6.71
CA VAL A 199 9.25 1.52 -5.59
C VAL A 199 9.64 0.88 -4.25
N ASN A 200 9.69 1.71 -3.22
CA ASN A 200 9.59 1.25 -1.84
C ASN A 200 8.16 1.49 -1.35
N PHE A 201 7.54 0.45 -0.84
CA PHE A 201 6.28 0.56 -0.11
C PHE A 201 6.57 0.74 1.38
N THR A 202 5.94 1.73 2.00
CA THR A 202 5.92 1.89 3.45
C THR A 202 4.52 1.62 3.96
N LEU A 203 4.39 0.72 4.92
CA LEU A 203 3.14 0.39 5.59
C LEU A 203 3.32 0.60 7.09
N VAL A 204 2.49 1.46 7.67
CA VAL A 204 2.39 1.63 9.13
C VAL A 204 0.98 1.29 9.56
N ALA A 205 0.87 0.33 10.47
CA ALA A 205 -0.41 -0.13 10.98
C ALA A 205 -0.35 -0.36 12.48
N ASN A 206 -1.51 -0.24 13.14
CA ASN A 206 -1.71 -0.61 14.54
C ASN A 206 -2.83 -1.63 14.59
N ALA A 207 -2.63 -2.75 15.25
CA ALA A 207 -3.67 -3.73 15.50
C ALA A 207 -3.85 -3.94 17.00
N LEU A 208 -5.08 -3.85 17.47
CA LEU A 208 -5.43 -4.00 18.89
C LEU A 208 -4.62 -3.06 19.80
N GLY A 209 -4.28 -1.85 19.32
CA GLY A 209 -3.50 -0.87 20.05
C GLY A 209 -1.99 -1.14 20.10
N GLN A 210 -1.50 -2.10 19.32
CA GLN A 210 -0.07 -2.40 19.18
C GLN A 210 0.39 -2.13 17.75
N PRO A 211 1.58 -1.57 17.55
CA PRO A 211 2.14 -1.37 16.22
C PRO A 211 2.37 -2.73 15.53
N VAL A 212 1.99 -2.81 14.25
CA VAL A 212 2.22 -3.98 13.39
C VAL A 212 3.24 -3.58 12.33
N GLY A 213 4.38 -4.25 12.34
CA GLY A 213 5.52 -3.89 11.51
C GLY A 213 6.33 -2.72 12.09
N ASP A 214 7.47 -2.47 11.49
CA ASP A 214 8.42 -1.43 11.90
C ASP A 214 8.35 -0.16 11.02
N GLY A 215 7.42 -0.13 10.05
CA GLY A 215 7.33 0.94 9.05
C GLY A 215 8.52 0.99 8.09
N ALA A 216 9.34 -0.07 8.06
CA ALA A 216 10.49 -0.11 7.18
C ALA A 216 10.05 -0.20 5.71
N PRO A 217 10.68 0.58 4.81
CA PRO A 217 10.37 0.52 3.39
C PRO A 217 10.65 -0.86 2.79
N THR A 218 9.67 -1.45 2.15
CA THR A 218 9.78 -2.76 1.49
C THR A 218 9.91 -2.56 -0.02
N PRO A 219 10.98 -3.08 -0.65
CA PRO A 219 11.15 -2.99 -2.09
C PRO A 219 10.04 -3.72 -2.85
N GLY A 220 9.56 -3.09 -3.91
CA GLY A 220 8.55 -3.65 -4.79
C GLY A 220 8.55 -3.01 -6.17
N VAL A 221 7.56 -3.36 -6.97
CA VAL A 221 7.37 -2.79 -8.31
C VAL A 221 5.92 -2.35 -8.46
N LEU A 222 5.71 -1.23 -9.15
CA LEU A 222 4.40 -0.69 -9.45
C LEU A 222 4.20 -0.70 -10.96
N PRO A 223 3.39 -1.62 -11.51
CA PRO A 223 3.06 -1.61 -12.93
C PRO A 223 2.05 -0.51 -13.20
N LEU A 224 2.44 0.50 -13.96
CA LEU A 224 1.57 1.57 -14.43
C LEU A 224 1.15 1.25 -15.86
N THR A 225 -0.12 1.01 -16.06
CA THR A 225 -0.72 0.80 -17.38
C THR A 225 -1.84 1.80 -17.55
N GLY A 226 -1.88 2.47 -18.70
CA GLY A 226 -2.91 3.46 -18.88
C GLY A 226 -2.90 4.16 -20.21
N ARG A 227 -3.72 5.21 -20.26
CA ARG A 227 -3.90 6.07 -21.42
C ARG A 227 -3.33 7.45 -21.11
N LEU A 228 -2.59 8.00 -22.06
CA LEU A 228 -2.02 9.33 -22.01
C LEU A 228 -2.65 10.19 -23.12
N VAL A 229 -3.04 11.41 -22.76
CA VAL A 229 -3.46 12.45 -23.69
C VAL A 229 -2.55 13.65 -23.50
N GLU A 230 -1.80 13.99 -24.52
CA GLU A 230 -0.90 15.14 -24.56
C GLU A 230 -1.59 16.35 -25.15
N GLY A 231 -1.54 17.48 -24.47
CA GLY A 231 -1.93 18.80 -24.96
C GLY A 231 -0.70 19.69 -25.13
N ALA A 232 -0.90 20.93 -25.60
CA ALA A 232 0.22 21.85 -25.82
C ALA A 232 1.06 22.13 -24.56
N ASN A 233 0.40 22.37 -23.43
CA ASN A 233 1.06 22.67 -22.15
C ASN A 233 0.58 21.77 -21.02
N THR A 234 -0.19 20.73 -21.30
CA THR A 234 -0.77 19.85 -20.30
C THR A 234 -0.67 18.41 -20.73
N VAL A 235 -0.66 17.52 -19.77
CA VAL A 235 -0.81 16.08 -20.00
C VAL A 235 -1.83 15.53 -19.02
N THR A 236 -2.62 14.56 -19.46
CA THR A 236 -3.50 13.80 -18.59
C THR A 236 -3.25 12.31 -18.77
N LEU A 237 -3.23 11.58 -17.64
CA LEU A 237 -3.13 10.13 -17.64
C LEU A 237 -4.31 9.55 -16.89
N ALA A 238 -4.86 8.48 -17.45
CA ALA A 238 -5.77 7.58 -16.74
C ALA A 238 -5.04 6.26 -16.54
N LEU A 239 -4.70 5.93 -15.31
CA LEU A 239 -3.90 4.78 -14.92
C LEU A 239 -4.77 3.75 -14.22
N ALA A 240 -4.57 2.48 -14.54
CA ALA A 240 -5.12 1.37 -13.79
C ALA A 240 -3.97 0.56 -13.17
N ILE A 241 -4.07 0.28 -11.88
CA ILE A 241 -3.14 -0.56 -11.13
C ILE A 241 -3.93 -1.73 -10.56
N SER A 242 -3.41 -2.92 -10.73
CA SER A 242 -3.95 -4.12 -10.09
C SER A 242 -2.80 -4.99 -9.64
N ASP A 243 -2.77 -5.28 -8.34
CA ASP A 243 -1.80 -6.17 -7.72
C ASP A 243 -2.50 -7.06 -6.71
N SER A 244 -2.07 -8.31 -6.60
CA SER A 244 -2.59 -9.23 -5.60
C SER A 244 -1.52 -10.21 -5.16
N SER A 245 -1.53 -10.53 -3.88
CA SER A 245 -0.64 -11.55 -3.32
C SER A 245 -1.36 -12.36 -2.25
N SER A 246 -0.94 -13.60 -2.11
CA SER A 246 -1.41 -14.48 -1.05
C SER A 246 -0.22 -15.27 -0.51
N THR A 247 -0.08 -15.27 0.80
CA THR A 247 0.94 -16.03 1.51
C THR A 247 0.28 -16.86 2.60
N ASN A 248 0.87 -18.00 2.92
CA ASN A 248 0.48 -18.81 4.06
C ASN A 248 1.76 -19.37 4.70
N GLU A 249 2.17 -18.73 5.77
CA GLU A 249 3.44 -19.03 6.43
C GLU A 249 3.18 -19.76 7.74
N PRO A 250 3.90 -20.87 8.00
CA PRO A 250 3.88 -21.52 9.29
C PRO A 250 4.51 -20.60 10.34
N VAL A 251 3.87 -20.49 11.49
CA VAL A 251 4.37 -19.71 12.62
C VAL A 251 4.97 -20.66 13.65
N THR A 252 6.21 -20.36 14.03
CA THR A 252 6.87 -20.99 15.19
C THR A 252 6.95 -19.91 16.29
N ALA A 253 5.85 -19.74 17.00
CA ALA A 253 5.79 -18.85 18.18
C ALA A 253 5.66 -19.69 19.44
N ASP A 254 6.06 -19.12 20.58
CA ASP A 254 5.76 -19.76 21.87
C ASP A 254 4.24 -19.78 22.10
N PRO A 255 3.72 -20.86 22.70
CA PRO A 255 2.30 -20.93 23.06
C PRO A 255 1.89 -19.76 23.93
N PHE A 256 0.72 -19.19 23.63
CA PHE A 256 0.12 -18.23 24.54
C PHE A 256 -0.62 -18.96 25.68
N VAL A 257 -0.55 -18.41 26.89
CA VAL A 257 -1.11 -19.05 28.09
C VAL A 257 -1.95 -18.04 28.85
N ASN A 258 -3.18 -18.49 29.22
CA ASN A 258 -4.10 -17.74 30.07
C ASN A 258 -4.43 -16.31 29.57
N VAL A 259 -4.60 -16.17 28.25
CA VAL A 259 -5.04 -14.89 27.66
C VAL A 259 -6.53 -14.68 27.97
N PRO A 260 -6.92 -13.55 28.59
CA PRO A 260 -8.31 -13.28 28.91
C PRO A 260 -9.20 -13.15 27.66
N LEU A 261 -10.35 -13.81 27.67
CA LEU A 261 -11.39 -13.70 26.67
C LEU A 261 -12.76 -13.52 27.34
N ALA A 262 -13.47 -12.46 26.96
CA ALA A 262 -14.85 -12.24 27.34
C ALA A 262 -15.77 -12.89 26.29
N LEU A 263 -16.30 -14.08 26.59
CA LEU A 263 -17.16 -14.83 25.67
C LEU A 263 -18.64 -14.52 25.95
N PRO A 264 -19.45 -14.06 24.99
CA PRO A 264 -20.88 -13.86 25.17
C PRO A 264 -21.57 -15.14 25.56
N THR A 265 -22.54 -15.09 26.49
CA THR A 265 -23.34 -16.26 26.87
C THR A 265 -24.29 -16.65 25.74
N VAL A 266 -24.51 -17.99 25.58
CA VAL A 266 -25.26 -18.54 24.45
C VAL A 266 -26.67 -18.98 24.88
N ILE A 267 -26.81 -19.82 25.91
CA ILE A 267 -28.09 -20.27 26.44
C ILE A 267 -28.06 -20.19 27.98
N PRO A 268 -28.74 -19.21 28.58
CA PRO A 268 -29.35 -18.04 27.96
C PRO A 268 -28.32 -17.02 27.46
N THR A 269 -28.74 -16.12 26.58
CA THR A 269 -27.98 -14.98 26.12
C THR A 269 -28.05 -13.80 27.10
N GLY A 270 -27.25 -12.78 26.92
CA GLY A 270 -27.32 -11.48 27.62
C GLY A 270 -26.31 -11.30 28.75
N GLY A 271 -25.39 -12.23 28.90
CA GLY A 271 -24.25 -12.11 29.82
C GLY A 271 -22.93 -12.32 29.12
N THR A 272 -21.85 -12.30 29.90
CA THR A 272 -20.49 -12.57 29.44
C THR A 272 -19.77 -13.46 30.43
N ALA A 273 -19.15 -14.53 29.92
CA ALA A 273 -18.29 -15.42 30.70
C ALA A 273 -16.82 -15.00 30.50
N ASN A 274 -16.12 -14.77 31.59
CA ASN A 274 -14.68 -14.48 31.55
C ASN A 274 -13.92 -15.80 31.53
N LEU A 275 -13.19 -16.03 30.47
CA LEU A 275 -12.42 -17.24 30.21
C LEU A 275 -10.94 -16.88 30.01
N LEU A 276 -10.11 -17.90 30.21
CA LEU A 276 -8.66 -17.83 29.92
C LEU A 276 -8.37 -18.81 28.78
N LEU A 277 -7.75 -18.32 27.72
CA LEU A 277 -7.35 -19.11 26.58
C LEU A 277 -5.87 -19.45 26.64
N SER A 278 -5.56 -20.71 26.31
CA SER A 278 -4.18 -21.16 26.08
C SER A 278 -4.15 -21.94 24.77
N GLY A 279 -3.13 -21.74 23.96
CA GLY A 279 -3.04 -22.41 22.66
C GLY A 279 -1.86 -21.95 21.81
N ASP A 280 -1.82 -22.52 20.61
CA ASP A 280 -0.76 -22.30 19.63
C ASP A 280 -1.32 -21.74 18.34
N VAL A 281 -0.65 -20.71 17.79
CA VAL A 281 -0.87 -20.23 16.42
C VAL A 281 -0.07 -21.12 15.49
N THR A 282 -0.72 -21.74 14.52
CA THR A 282 -0.08 -22.72 13.63
C THR A 282 0.42 -22.12 12.33
N SER A 283 -0.28 -21.12 11.82
CA SER A 283 0.08 -20.43 10.58
C SER A 283 -0.55 -19.04 10.54
N VAL A 284 -0.05 -18.20 9.65
CA VAL A 284 -0.67 -16.93 9.27
C VAL A 284 -0.86 -16.93 7.76
N ALA A 285 -2.10 -16.87 7.33
CA ALA A 285 -2.48 -16.66 5.94
C ALA A 285 -2.81 -15.17 5.74
N LEU A 286 -2.17 -14.56 4.77
CA LEU A 286 -2.44 -13.18 4.37
C LEU A 286 -2.76 -13.16 2.88
N SER A 287 -3.94 -12.68 2.53
CA SER A 287 -4.33 -12.35 1.17
C SER A 287 -4.53 -10.84 1.07
N ARG A 288 -3.96 -10.24 0.07
CA ARG A 288 -4.14 -8.81 -0.22
C ARG A 288 -4.40 -8.61 -1.70
N ALA A 289 -5.28 -7.67 -2.01
CA ALA A 289 -5.50 -7.18 -3.36
C ALA A 289 -5.52 -5.65 -3.33
N LEU A 290 -4.83 -5.04 -4.28
CA LEU A 290 -4.81 -3.60 -4.51
C LEU A 290 -5.37 -3.35 -5.90
N THR A 291 -6.40 -2.53 -5.99
CA THR A 291 -6.86 -1.95 -7.25
C THR A 291 -6.86 -0.44 -7.12
N ALA A 292 -6.33 0.24 -8.12
CA ALA A 292 -6.36 1.69 -8.16
C ALA A 292 -6.67 2.18 -9.57
N ASP A 293 -7.57 3.14 -9.63
CA ASP A 293 -7.83 3.96 -10.81
C ASP A 293 -7.35 5.37 -10.49
N LEU A 294 -6.29 5.81 -11.16
CA LEU A 294 -5.66 7.09 -10.91
C LEU A 294 -5.80 8.00 -12.12
N ASP A 295 -6.43 9.13 -11.93
CA ASP A 295 -6.34 10.24 -12.85
C ASP A 295 -5.18 11.14 -12.45
N VAL A 296 -4.31 11.45 -13.40
CA VAL A 296 -3.14 12.30 -13.19
C VAL A 296 -3.20 13.45 -14.18
N ALA A 297 -2.97 14.65 -13.70
CA ALA A 297 -2.89 15.86 -14.51
C ALA A 297 -1.52 16.51 -14.35
N GLY A 298 -0.92 16.88 -15.46
CA GLY A 298 0.39 17.51 -15.46
C GLY A 298 0.43 18.80 -16.26
N THR A 299 1.32 19.66 -15.85
CA THR A 299 1.66 20.89 -16.57
C THR A 299 3.09 20.81 -17.08
N ARG A 300 3.31 21.34 -18.28
CA ARG A 300 4.63 21.36 -18.92
C ARG A 300 5.62 22.13 -18.05
N GLN A 301 6.79 21.55 -17.84
CA GLN A 301 7.86 22.25 -17.16
C GLN A 301 8.34 23.43 -18.01
N ALA A 302 8.53 24.57 -17.39
CA ALA A 302 9.11 25.72 -18.06
C ALA A 302 10.56 25.41 -18.47
N VAL A 303 10.88 25.63 -19.74
CA VAL A 303 12.25 25.53 -20.25
C VAL A 303 12.89 26.92 -20.11
N PRO A 304 13.97 27.07 -19.30
CA PRO A 304 14.61 28.35 -19.18
C PRO A 304 15.11 28.86 -20.56
N GLY A 305 14.63 30.02 -20.99
CA GLY A 305 14.91 30.56 -22.29
C GLY A 305 13.83 30.36 -23.37
N ASP A 306 12.80 29.58 -23.10
CA ASP A 306 11.59 29.52 -23.91
C ASP A 306 10.69 30.70 -23.57
N LEU A 307 10.92 31.80 -24.29
CA LEU A 307 10.26 33.09 -24.00
C LEU A 307 8.90 33.24 -24.70
N ASN A 308 8.64 32.43 -25.73
CA ASN A 308 7.36 32.41 -26.42
C ASN A 308 6.41 31.34 -25.90
N GLY A 309 6.90 30.39 -25.06
CA GLY A 309 6.10 29.32 -24.42
C GLY A 309 5.74 28.19 -25.38
N ASP A 310 6.46 28.03 -26.51
CA ASP A 310 6.21 26.92 -27.45
C ASP A 310 6.94 25.62 -27.06
N GLY A 311 7.81 25.71 -26.04
CA GLY A 311 8.58 24.62 -25.44
C GLY A 311 9.86 24.28 -26.17
N VAL A 312 10.29 25.06 -27.10
CA VAL A 312 11.56 24.91 -27.83
C VAL A 312 12.34 26.21 -27.80
N VAL A 313 13.51 26.19 -27.20
CA VAL A 313 14.39 27.35 -27.19
C VAL A 313 15.11 27.46 -28.56
N ASN A 314 14.76 28.47 -29.34
CA ASN A 314 15.22 28.62 -30.69
C ASN A 314 15.43 30.08 -31.08
N ALA A 315 15.57 30.38 -32.40
CA ALA A 315 15.81 31.72 -32.92
C ALA A 315 14.69 32.74 -32.61
N VAL A 316 13.45 32.26 -32.37
CA VAL A 316 12.32 33.12 -31.97
C VAL A 316 12.58 33.68 -30.58
N ASP A 317 12.96 32.80 -29.63
CA ASP A 317 13.25 33.18 -28.25
C ASP A 317 14.46 34.11 -28.17
N LEU A 318 15.50 33.80 -28.94
CA LEU A 318 16.67 34.69 -29.07
C LEU A 318 16.24 36.07 -29.53
N SER A 319 15.33 36.15 -30.49
CA SER A 319 14.81 37.43 -30.98
C SER A 319 14.07 38.21 -29.91
N LEU A 320 13.27 37.51 -29.09
CA LEU A 320 12.56 38.10 -27.96
C LEU A 320 13.53 38.61 -26.89
N LEU A 321 14.54 37.81 -26.54
CA LEU A 321 15.57 38.19 -25.57
C LEU A 321 16.35 39.43 -26.06
N LEU A 322 16.81 39.42 -27.32
CA LEU A 322 17.52 40.55 -27.88
C LEU A 322 16.65 41.81 -28.00
N GLY A 323 15.35 41.65 -28.26
CA GLY A 323 14.37 42.75 -28.26
C GLY A 323 14.16 43.40 -26.89
N ALA A 324 14.39 42.66 -25.81
CA ALA A 324 14.28 43.13 -24.43
C ALA A 324 15.66 43.52 -23.82
N TRP A 325 16.72 43.48 -24.58
CA TRP A 325 18.09 43.69 -24.08
C TRP A 325 18.26 45.04 -23.36
N GLY A 326 18.84 45.00 -22.16
CA GLY A 326 19.06 46.18 -21.34
C GLY A 326 17.84 46.68 -20.59
N THR A 327 16.74 45.94 -20.59
CA THR A 327 15.53 46.25 -19.83
C THR A 327 15.28 45.22 -18.74
N SER A 328 14.35 45.50 -17.82
CA SER A 328 13.79 44.54 -16.92
C SER A 328 12.50 43.97 -17.56
N GLY A 329 12.50 42.73 -18.00
CA GLY A 329 11.33 42.19 -18.71
C GLY A 329 11.34 40.69 -18.87
N PRO A 330 10.49 40.11 -19.71
CA PRO A 330 10.35 38.66 -19.87
C PRO A 330 11.62 37.91 -20.27
N GLY A 331 12.66 38.63 -20.77
CA GLY A 331 13.97 38.05 -21.10
C GLY A 331 14.95 37.98 -19.93
N ASP A 332 14.59 38.48 -18.73
CA ASP A 332 15.39 38.35 -17.51
C ASP A 332 15.17 36.95 -16.93
N ILE A 333 15.92 35.98 -17.45
CA ILE A 333 15.77 34.55 -17.14
C ILE A 333 16.38 34.22 -15.78
N ASN A 334 17.45 34.94 -15.39
CA ASN A 334 18.14 34.72 -14.12
C ASN A 334 17.52 35.51 -12.94
N GLY A 335 16.60 36.45 -13.20
CA GLY A 335 15.91 37.26 -12.21
C GLY A 335 16.78 38.34 -11.55
N ASP A 336 17.88 38.81 -12.21
CA ASP A 336 18.76 39.82 -11.64
C ASP A 336 18.26 41.26 -11.90
N GLY A 337 17.17 41.42 -12.65
CA GLY A 337 16.51 42.67 -12.97
C GLY A 337 16.97 43.31 -14.28
N LEU A 338 17.83 42.66 -15.07
CA LEU A 338 18.35 43.19 -16.34
C LEU A 338 18.55 42.07 -17.37
N VAL A 339 17.89 42.18 -18.52
CA VAL A 339 18.13 41.26 -19.66
C VAL A 339 19.52 41.50 -20.24
N GLY A 340 20.42 40.51 -20.12
CA GLY A 340 21.82 40.68 -20.49
C GLY A 340 22.54 39.41 -20.94
N ALA A 341 23.84 39.43 -20.83
CA ALA A 341 24.69 38.33 -21.30
C ALA A 341 24.49 37.03 -20.45
N ALA A 342 24.08 37.14 -19.18
CA ALA A 342 23.82 36.01 -18.34
C ALA A 342 22.59 35.26 -18.85
N ASP A 343 21.51 35.99 -19.19
CA ASP A 343 20.26 35.41 -19.71
C ASP A 343 20.49 34.79 -21.10
N LEU A 344 21.27 35.43 -21.95
CA LEU A 344 21.65 34.85 -23.22
C LEU A 344 22.42 33.54 -23.06
N SER A 345 23.28 33.45 -22.05
CA SER A 345 24.01 32.21 -21.76
C SER A 345 23.04 31.09 -21.32
N ILE A 346 22.03 31.41 -20.52
CA ILE A 346 20.99 30.43 -20.11
C ILE A 346 20.19 29.99 -21.32
N LEU A 347 19.72 30.93 -22.15
CA LEU A 347 18.98 30.62 -23.38
C LEU A 347 19.79 29.69 -24.28
N LEU A 348 21.05 30.03 -24.56
CA LEU A 348 21.90 29.22 -25.44
C LEU A 348 22.24 27.84 -24.85
N SER A 349 22.25 27.69 -23.54
CA SER A 349 22.48 26.40 -22.89
C SER A 349 21.28 25.44 -23.05
N ASN A 350 20.10 25.97 -23.33
CA ASN A 350 18.86 25.23 -23.56
C ASN A 350 18.44 25.21 -25.05
N TRP A 351 19.31 25.69 -25.96
CA TRP A 351 19.02 25.74 -27.38
C TRP A 351 18.79 24.35 -27.99
N ARG A 352 17.70 24.17 -28.75
CA ARG A 352 17.30 22.93 -29.41
C ARG A 352 17.09 23.11 -30.90
#